data_637ad988120e067a120d8003488f0319
#
_entry.id   637ad988120e067a120d8003488f0319
#
_cell.length_a   1.000
_cell.length_b   1.000
_cell.length_c   1.000
_cell.angle_alpha   90.00
_cell.angle_beta   90.00
_cell.angle_gamma   90.00
#
_symmetry.space_group_name_H-M   'P 1'
#
loop_
_entity.id
_entity.type
_entity.pdbx_description
1 polymer ?
#
loop_
_entity_poly.entity_id
_entity_poly.type
_entity_poly.pdbx_seq_one_letter_code
_entity_poly.pdbx_strand_id
1 'polypeptide(L)'
;MEQISKKTFFSFAVMDSLYWAFYACFVGFIATYLLACGMDNAVLSIMLACFMGASFIGAFFWGSICDKAKTNKKIFIPEYIATIIIAFIIYFMAEKNIWVSTILYPLFGFLSSPLGSNLDTWMLRSFHKDASAYGRARAIGSMGYAITALFMGMLINAIGYQMIPVGTFFFAILVLIIAFMIKEVPFENVVIHSGSGSVKDLLHIGSFMFMLVTVFFTGLAIAPVNNLKIVILKSVGGNVGLLGVDSFLGVMVQALFIFISGNLKKIPTYVRLFLMTLTVFITMGLVAFAVNPWMIILGTVFSNMSYGIMLPTQREIVEANVPSTLKNTAHSLSDAMYGSFSGILALSYSGFVMDAFGARSVAMLGGAIMIIAVVLSLTKIAKKK
;
A
#
# COMPACT_ATOMS: atom_id res chain seq x y z
N MET A 1 0.33 -34.02 0.97
CA MET A 1 -0.12 -32.66 0.55
C MET A 1 -1.00 -32.84 -0.68
N GLU A 2 -2.27 -32.44 -0.58
CA GLU A 2 -3.17 -32.47 -1.72
C GLU A 2 -2.65 -31.46 -2.77
N GLN A 3 -2.45 -31.93 -4.01
CA GLN A 3 -1.91 -31.07 -5.07
C GLN A 3 -2.94 -30.00 -5.44
N ILE A 4 -2.54 -28.72 -5.34
CA ILE A 4 -3.37 -27.59 -5.78
C ILE A 4 -3.71 -27.80 -7.27
N SER A 5 -5.00 -27.82 -7.61
CA SER A 5 -5.38 -27.97 -9.01
C SER A 5 -4.91 -26.76 -9.81
N LYS A 6 -4.39 -26.98 -11.01
CA LYS A 6 -3.98 -25.89 -11.92
C LYS A 6 -5.12 -24.90 -12.13
N LYS A 7 -6.36 -25.38 -12.23
CA LYS A 7 -7.56 -24.54 -12.38
C LYS A 7 -7.75 -23.60 -11.19
N THR A 8 -7.63 -24.10 -9.95
CA THR A 8 -7.74 -23.28 -8.73
C THR A 8 -6.66 -22.22 -8.69
N PHE A 9 -5.40 -22.59 -8.95
CA PHE A 9 -4.29 -21.65 -8.99
C PHE A 9 -4.54 -20.51 -9.99
N PHE A 10 -4.84 -20.84 -11.25
CA PHE A 10 -5.05 -19.83 -12.29
C PHE A 10 -6.28 -18.96 -12.02
N SER A 11 -7.38 -19.53 -11.49
CA SER A 11 -8.57 -18.74 -11.17
C SER A 11 -8.26 -17.66 -10.12
N PHE A 12 -7.53 -18.01 -9.07
CA PHE A 12 -7.14 -17.03 -8.04
C PHE A 12 -6.07 -16.04 -8.53
N ALA A 13 -5.08 -16.51 -9.27
CA ALA A 13 -4.04 -15.62 -9.81
C ALA A 13 -4.63 -14.57 -10.77
N VAL A 14 -5.58 -14.98 -11.63
CA VAL A 14 -6.29 -14.06 -12.52
C VAL A 14 -7.22 -13.14 -11.72
N MET A 15 -7.97 -13.68 -10.76
CA MET A 15 -8.84 -12.86 -9.90
C MET A 15 -8.05 -11.79 -9.14
N ASP A 16 -6.90 -12.14 -8.55
CA ASP A 16 -6.04 -11.20 -7.85
C ASP A 16 -5.48 -10.13 -8.81
N SER A 17 -5.03 -10.54 -10.01
CA SER A 17 -4.56 -9.61 -11.03
C SER A 17 -5.64 -8.60 -11.46
N LEU A 18 -6.86 -9.07 -11.68
CA LEU A 18 -7.99 -8.20 -12.08
C LEU A 18 -8.46 -7.30 -10.93
N TYR A 19 -8.42 -7.79 -9.68
CA TYR A 19 -8.73 -6.98 -8.50
C TYR A 19 -7.74 -5.82 -8.35
N TRP A 20 -6.45 -6.10 -8.48
CA TRP A 20 -5.43 -5.06 -8.42
C TRP A 20 -5.44 -4.15 -9.65
N ALA A 21 -5.88 -4.63 -10.81
CA ALA A 21 -6.15 -3.79 -11.98
C ALA A 21 -7.34 -2.83 -11.74
N PHE A 22 -8.43 -3.32 -11.15
CA PHE A 22 -9.55 -2.46 -10.69
C PHE A 22 -9.06 -1.37 -9.73
N TYR A 23 -8.24 -1.75 -8.74
CA TYR A 23 -7.69 -0.84 -7.76
C TYR A 23 -6.78 0.22 -8.42
N ALA A 24 -5.95 -0.18 -9.39
CA ALA A 24 -5.10 0.72 -10.16
C ALA A 24 -5.92 1.73 -10.96
N CYS A 25 -7.02 1.30 -11.62
CA CYS A 25 -7.87 2.20 -12.40
C CYS A 25 -8.50 3.29 -11.55
N PHE A 26 -9.01 2.96 -10.36
CA PHE A 26 -9.71 3.91 -9.51
C PHE A 26 -8.74 4.63 -8.56
N VAL A 27 -8.14 3.91 -7.61
CA VAL A 27 -7.31 4.51 -6.55
C VAL A 27 -6.05 5.15 -7.11
N GLY A 28 -5.47 4.56 -8.15
CA GLY A 28 -4.26 5.10 -8.79
C GLY A 28 -4.44 6.49 -9.40
N PHE A 29 -5.68 6.85 -9.79
CA PHE A 29 -5.91 8.07 -10.57
C PHE A 29 -7.02 8.97 -10.04
N ILE A 30 -7.86 8.54 -9.11
CA ILE A 30 -8.98 9.35 -8.61
C ILE A 30 -8.51 10.68 -7.99
N ALA A 31 -7.39 10.67 -7.24
CA ALA A 31 -6.81 11.89 -6.69
C ALA A 31 -6.45 12.92 -7.77
N THR A 32 -5.95 12.45 -8.93
CA THR A 32 -5.61 13.33 -10.07
C THR A 32 -6.86 13.96 -10.68
N TYR A 33 -7.96 13.21 -10.73
CA TYR A 33 -9.24 13.68 -11.23
C TYR A 33 -9.89 14.69 -10.27
N LEU A 34 -9.90 14.39 -8.96
CA LEU A 34 -10.44 15.32 -7.96
C LEU A 34 -9.71 16.68 -7.97
N LEU A 35 -8.38 16.67 -8.13
CA LEU A 35 -7.62 17.90 -8.33
C LEU A 35 -7.99 18.63 -9.64
N ALA A 36 -8.28 17.89 -10.72
CA ALA A 36 -8.73 18.47 -11.97
C ALA A 36 -10.15 19.06 -11.85
N CYS A 37 -10.99 18.53 -10.96
CA CYS A 37 -12.32 19.08 -10.60
C CYS A 37 -12.23 20.28 -9.62
N GLY A 38 -11.03 20.75 -9.27
CA GLY A 38 -10.83 21.94 -8.43
C GLY A 38 -10.69 21.66 -6.93
N MET A 39 -10.39 20.42 -6.52
CA MET A 39 -10.08 20.12 -5.13
C MET A 39 -8.71 20.71 -4.74
N ASP A 40 -8.64 21.41 -3.60
CA ASP A 40 -7.40 21.94 -3.05
C ASP A 40 -6.50 20.83 -2.49
N ASN A 41 -5.17 21.04 -2.51
CA ASN A 41 -4.23 20.05 -1.96
C ASN A 41 -4.45 19.79 -0.47
N ALA A 42 -4.84 20.82 0.31
CA ALA A 42 -5.18 20.66 1.72
C ALA A 42 -6.35 19.71 1.92
N VAL A 43 -7.45 19.90 1.17
CA VAL A 43 -8.64 19.04 1.24
C VAL A 43 -8.30 17.62 0.78
N LEU A 44 -7.55 17.48 -0.31
CA LEU A 44 -7.11 16.18 -0.82
C LEU A 44 -6.28 15.43 0.23
N SER A 45 -5.32 16.09 0.87
CA SER A 45 -4.45 15.43 1.84
C SER A 45 -5.20 14.98 3.10
N ILE A 46 -6.14 15.79 3.61
CA ILE A 46 -7.01 15.41 4.73
C ILE A 46 -7.92 14.22 4.33
N MET A 47 -8.51 14.27 3.14
CA MET A 47 -9.33 13.18 2.61
C MET A 47 -8.54 11.87 2.55
N LEU A 48 -7.28 11.91 2.08
CA LEU A 48 -6.39 10.75 2.04
C LEU A 48 -5.98 10.28 3.45
N ALA A 49 -5.78 11.18 4.41
CA ALA A 49 -5.54 10.83 5.81
C ALA A 49 -6.76 10.09 6.41
N CYS A 50 -7.96 10.61 6.17
CA CYS A 50 -9.21 9.96 6.59
C CYS A 50 -9.42 8.61 5.90
N PHE A 51 -9.07 8.49 4.60
CA PHE A 51 -9.09 7.22 3.89
C PHE A 51 -8.18 6.18 4.56
N MET A 52 -6.95 6.55 4.95
CA MET A 52 -6.04 5.63 5.64
C MET A 52 -6.57 5.21 7.01
N GLY A 53 -7.15 6.14 7.77
CA GLY A 53 -7.78 5.83 9.05
C GLY A 53 -8.98 4.90 8.91
N ALA A 54 -9.87 5.19 7.95
CA ALA A 54 -11.03 4.36 7.66
C ALA A 54 -10.63 2.97 7.15
N SER A 55 -9.59 2.88 6.30
CA SER A 55 -9.02 1.61 5.83
C SER A 55 -8.49 0.75 6.97
N PHE A 56 -7.79 1.37 7.93
CA PHE A 56 -7.30 0.68 9.11
C PHE A 56 -8.44 0.11 9.97
N ILE A 57 -9.46 0.91 10.26
CA ILE A 57 -10.66 0.47 11.00
C ILE A 57 -11.39 -0.62 10.23
N GLY A 58 -11.56 -0.44 8.92
CA GLY A 58 -12.23 -1.40 8.03
C GLY A 58 -11.57 -2.78 8.04
N ALA A 59 -10.24 -2.83 8.06
CA ALA A 59 -9.49 -4.09 8.08
C ALA A 59 -9.85 -4.95 9.31
N PHE A 60 -9.97 -4.36 10.49
CA PHE A 60 -10.39 -5.07 11.70
C PHE A 60 -11.87 -5.43 11.69
N PHE A 61 -12.72 -4.51 11.25
CA PHE A 61 -14.17 -4.72 11.22
C PHE A 61 -14.54 -5.88 10.29
N TRP A 62 -14.14 -5.81 9.03
CA TRP A 62 -14.46 -6.81 8.02
C TRP A 62 -13.75 -8.13 8.25
N GLY A 63 -12.50 -8.10 8.73
CA GLY A 63 -11.78 -9.30 9.16
C GLY A 63 -12.55 -10.08 10.23
N SER A 64 -13.06 -9.37 11.26
CA SER A 64 -13.86 -9.99 12.31
C SER A 64 -15.21 -10.58 11.81
N ILE A 65 -15.81 -9.94 10.80
CA ILE A 65 -17.03 -10.44 10.15
C ILE A 65 -16.73 -11.73 9.38
N CYS A 66 -15.65 -11.77 8.59
CA CYS A 66 -15.23 -12.96 7.85
C CYS A 66 -14.98 -14.14 8.79
N ASP A 67 -14.30 -13.90 9.92
CA ASP A 67 -14.00 -14.93 10.91
C ASP A 67 -15.26 -15.48 11.59
N LYS A 68 -16.20 -14.60 11.98
CA LYS A 68 -17.48 -14.99 12.58
C LYS A 68 -18.39 -15.72 11.58
N ALA A 69 -18.48 -15.21 10.36
CA ALA A 69 -19.31 -15.77 9.31
C ALA A 69 -18.73 -17.07 8.71
N LYS A 70 -17.45 -17.38 9.00
CA LYS A 70 -16.70 -18.53 8.46
C LYS A 70 -16.80 -18.64 6.92
N THR A 71 -16.72 -17.48 6.25
CA THR A 71 -16.80 -17.38 4.80
C THR A 71 -16.02 -16.16 4.29
N ASN A 72 -15.24 -16.33 3.25
CA ASN A 72 -14.61 -15.22 2.53
C ASN A 72 -15.51 -14.76 1.38
N LYS A 73 -16.01 -15.67 0.57
CA LYS A 73 -16.76 -15.39 -0.66
C LYS A 73 -18.04 -14.60 -0.40
N LYS A 74 -18.84 -15.04 0.60
CA LYS A 74 -20.14 -14.42 0.89
C LYS A 74 -20.01 -13.01 1.46
N ILE A 75 -18.85 -12.66 2.02
CA ILE A 75 -18.54 -11.31 2.48
C ILE A 75 -17.89 -10.50 1.36
N PHE A 76 -16.92 -11.07 0.64
CA PHE A 76 -16.20 -10.40 -0.44
C PHE A 76 -17.14 -9.83 -1.51
N ILE A 77 -18.10 -10.62 -1.98
CA ILE A 77 -18.95 -10.20 -3.11
C ILE A 77 -19.82 -8.98 -2.77
N PRO A 78 -20.61 -8.95 -1.68
CA PRO A 78 -21.41 -7.76 -1.34
C PRO A 78 -20.54 -6.53 -1.04
N GLU A 79 -19.42 -6.71 -0.31
CA GLU A 79 -18.47 -5.66 0.01
C GLU A 79 -17.85 -5.07 -1.25
N TYR A 80 -17.48 -5.91 -2.22
CA TYR A 80 -16.93 -5.48 -3.49
C TYR A 80 -17.97 -4.73 -4.34
N ILE A 81 -19.22 -5.19 -4.39
CA ILE A 81 -20.32 -4.48 -5.07
C ILE A 81 -20.54 -3.10 -4.44
N ALA A 82 -20.59 -3.01 -3.12
CA ALA A 82 -20.70 -1.74 -2.42
C ALA A 82 -19.54 -0.79 -2.74
N THR A 83 -18.32 -1.33 -2.78
CA THR A 83 -17.10 -0.59 -3.17
C THR A 83 -17.21 -0.02 -4.58
N ILE A 84 -17.69 -0.82 -5.54
CA ILE A 84 -17.92 -0.37 -6.94
C ILE A 84 -18.93 0.77 -6.97
N ILE A 85 -20.08 0.62 -6.32
CA ILE A 85 -21.13 1.65 -6.28
C ILE A 85 -20.59 2.97 -5.73
N ILE A 86 -19.85 2.92 -4.62
CA ILE A 86 -19.25 4.11 -4.01
C ILE A 86 -18.20 4.73 -4.92
N ALA A 87 -17.37 3.92 -5.59
CA ALA A 87 -16.38 4.42 -6.55
C ALA A 87 -17.05 5.23 -7.68
N PHE A 88 -18.17 4.73 -8.22
CA PHE A 88 -18.93 5.45 -9.25
C PHE A 88 -19.57 6.73 -8.72
N ILE A 89 -20.14 6.70 -7.52
CA ILE A 89 -20.72 7.90 -6.91
C ILE A 89 -19.63 8.97 -6.72
N ILE A 90 -18.45 8.60 -6.21
CA ILE A 90 -17.31 9.50 -6.04
C ILE A 90 -16.95 10.14 -7.39
N TYR A 91 -16.80 9.35 -8.44
CA TYR A 91 -16.42 9.86 -9.75
C TYR A 91 -17.47 10.83 -10.33
N PHE A 92 -18.73 10.41 -10.41
CA PHE A 92 -19.78 11.22 -11.04
C PHE A 92 -20.24 12.43 -10.21
N MET A 93 -19.97 12.43 -8.89
CA MET A 93 -20.26 13.58 -8.03
C MET A 93 -19.13 14.59 -7.99
N ALA A 94 -17.90 14.23 -8.38
CA ALA A 94 -16.73 15.10 -8.30
C ALA A 94 -16.93 16.46 -8.99
N GLU A 95 -17.51 16.47 -10.20
CA GLU A 95 -17.82 17.71 -10.94
C GLU A 95 -19.06 18.45 -10.42
N LYS A 96 -20.03 17.72 -9.86
CA LYS A 96 -21.31 18.29 -9.38
C LYS A 96 -21.19 18.85 -7.97
N ASN A 97 -20.57 18.10 -7.10
CA ASN A 97 -20.37 18.44 -5.69
C ASN A 97 -19.16 17.70 -5.13
N ILE A 98 -18.01 18.35 -5.13
CA ILE A 98 -16.73 17.79 -4.69
C ILE A 98 -16.76 17.29 -3.24
N TRP A 99 -17.60 17.90 -2.37
CA TRP A 99 -17.73 17.50 -0.98
C TRP A 99 -18.35 16.11 -0.79
N VAL A 100 -19.24 15.71 -1.68
CA VAL A 100 -19.80 14.33 -1.68
C VAL A 100 -18.68 13.33 -1.92
N SER A 101 -17.81 13.60 -2.90
CA SER A 101 -16.64 12.76 -3.19
C SER A 101 -15.66 12.74 -2.01
N THR A 102 -15.43 13.88 -1.38
CA THR A 102 -14.53 14.02 -0.23
C THR A 102 -15.01 13.18 0.97
N ILE A 103 -16.31 13.19 1.26
CA ILE A 103 -16.90 12.44 2.40
C ILE A 103 -16.98 10.93 2.08
N LEU A 104 -17.27 10.57 0.85
CA LEU A 104 -17.41 9.16 0.46
C LEU A 104 -16.07 8.45 0.27
N TYR A 105 -14.98 9.17 0.03
CA TYR A 105 -13.68 8.54 -0.19
C TYR A 105 -13.13 7.78 1.03
N PRO A 106 -13.22 8.28 2.28
CA PRO A 106 -12.96 7.48 3.47
C PRO A 106 -13.85 6.24 3.59
N LEU A 107 -15.15 6.33 3.25
CA LEU A 107 -16.04 5.17 3.23
C LEU A 107 -15.62 4.15 2.18
N PHE A 108 -15.17 4.61 1.02
CA PHE A 108 -14.54 3.72 0.02
C PHE A 108 -13.31 3.02 0.62
N GLY A 109 -12.47 3.70 1.40
CA GLY A 109 -11.32 3.11 2.08
C GLY A 109 -11.71 2.04 3.11
N PHE A 110 -12.77 2.30 3.89
CA PHE A 110 -13.31 1.36 4.86
C PHE A 110 -13.78 0.05 4.21
N LEU A 111 -14.29 0.11 2.98
CA LEU A 111 -14.75 -1.06 2.22
C LEU A 111 -13.60 -1.68 1.39
N SER A 112 -12.84 -0.89 0.65
CA SER A 112 -11.90 -1.41 -0.36
C SER A 112 -10.64 -2.02 0.22
N SER A 113 -10.13 -1.48 1.34
CA SER A 113 -8.87 -1.95 1.92
C SER A 113 -8.94 -3.39 2.46
N PRO A 114 -10.02 -3.80 3.16
CA PRO A 114 -10.17 -5.17 3.63
C PRO A 114 -10.35 -6.20 2.53
N LEU A 115 -10.88 -5.81 1.37
CA LEU A 115 -11.11 -6.73 0.24
C LEU A 115 -9.82 -7.42 -0.22
N GLY A 116 -8.70 -6.69 -0.26
CA GLY A 116 -7.39 -7.27 -0.61
C GLY A 116 -6.98 -8.36 0.38
N SER A 117 -7.05 -8.09 1.67
CA SER A 117 -6.70 -9.07 2.71
C SER A 117 -7.70 -10.22 2.81
N ASN A 118 -8.99 -10.00 2.52
CA ASN A 118 -10.00 -11.04 2.42
C ASN A 118 -9.69 -11.96 1.21
N LEU A 119 -9.33 -11.39 0.06
CA LEU A 119 -8.92 -12.16 -1.12
C LEU A 119 -7.64 -12.96 -0.85
N ASP A 120 -6.63 -12.36 -0.20
CA ASP A 120 -5.39 -13.03 0.19
C ASP A 120 -5.67 -14.23 1.11
N THR A 121 -6.55 -14.07 2.09
CA THR A 121 -6.96 -15.13 3.02
C THR A 121 -7.73 -16.25 2.29
N TRP A 122 -8.64 -15.88 1.40
CA TRP A 122 -9.39 -16.84 0.58
C TRP A 122 -8.48 -17.65 -0.33
N MET A 123 -7.53 -16.99 -0.99
CA MET A 123 -6.51 -17.60 -1.84
C MET A 123 -5.62 -18.55 -1.06
N LEU A 124 -5.07 -18.11 0.08
CA LEU A 124 -4.18 -18.92 0.92
C LEU A 124 -4.86 -20.20 1.45
N ARG A 125 -6.14 -20.09 1.84
CA ARG A 125 -6.94 -21.27 2.23
C ARG A 125 -7.15 -22.22 1.06
N SER A 126 -7.49 -21.69 -0.11
CA SER A 126 -7.73 -22.49 -1.31
C SER A 126 -6.46 -23.17 -1.82
N PHE A 127 -5.30 -22.70 -1.39
CA PHE A 127 -3.99 -23.30 -1.67
C PHE A 127 -3.47 -24.16 -0.51
N HIS A 128 -4.36 -24.59 0.40
CA HIS A 128 -3.99 -25.44 1.54
C HIS A 128 -2.80 -24.90 2.35
N LYS A 129 -2.72 -23.56 2.49
CA LYS A 129 -1.65 -22.83 3.17
C LYS A 129 -0.26 -22.94 2.50
N ASP A 130 -0.21 -23.33 1.22
CA ASP A 130 1.04 -23.32 0.44
C ASP A 130 1.49 -21.87 0.17
N ALA A 131 2.43 -21.40 0.98
CA ALA A 131 2.98 -20.05 0.87
C ALA A 131 3.70 -19.79 -0.47
N SER A 132 4.26 -20.83 -1.11
CA SER A 132 4.93 -20.70 -2.41
C SER A 132 3.92 -20.46 -3.54
N ALA A 133 2.82 -21.23 -3.56
CA ALA A 133 1.74 -21.03 -4.52
C ALA A 133 1.08 -19.65 -4.33
N TYR A 134 0.80 -19.28 -3.08
CA TYR A 134 0.30 -17.96 -2.74
C TYR A 134 1.22 -16.84 -3.24
N GLY A 135 2.53 -16.93 -2.96
CA GLY A 135 3.50 -15.92 -3.38
C GLY A 135 3.56 -15.75 -4.90
N ARG A 136 3.49 -16.85 -5.67
CA ARG A 136 3.43 -16.78 -7.14
C ARG A 136 2.15 -16.12 -7.65
N ALA A 137 0.99 -16.49 -7.10
CA ALA A 137 -0.29 -15.88 -7.49
C ALA A 137 -0.31 -14.38 -7.16
N ARG A 138 0.19 -14.01 -5.96
CA ARG A 138 0.28 -12.61 -5.52
C ARG A 138 1.25 -11.77 -6.36
N ALA A 139 2.33 -12.38 -6.87
CA ALA A 139 3.23 -11.72 -7.82
C ALA A 139 2.51 -11.39 -9.14
N ILE A 140 1.66 -12.30 -9.65
CA ILE A 140 0.81 -12.06 -10.82
C ILE A 140 -0.16 -10.90 -10.55
N GLY A 141 -0.75 -10.83 -9.35
CA GLY A 141 -1.59 -9.72 -8.92
C GLY A 141 -0.87 -8.37 -8.96
N SER A 142 0.35 -8.30 -8.44
CA SER A 142 1.17 -7.09 -8.49
C SER A 142 1.50 -6.65 -9.92
N MET A 143 1.76 -7.61 -10.82
CA MET A 143 1.94 -7.33 -12.25
C MET A 143 0.67 -6.75 -12.88
N GLY A 144 -0.51 -7.26 -12.52
CA GLY A 144 -1.79 -6.73 -12.95
C GLY A 144 -1.95 -5.25 -12.59
N TYR A 145 -1.65 -4.89 -11.34
CA TYR A 145 -1.62 -3.48 -10.92
C TYR A 145 -0.66 -2.65 -11.77
N ALA A 146 0.60 -3.08 -11.88
CA ALA A 146 1.65 -2.32 -12.53
C ALA A 146 1.34 -2.05 -14.01
N ILE A 147 0.98 -3.09 -14.75
CA ILE A 147 0.65 -2.99 -16.17
C ILE A 147 -0.58 -2.09 -16.37
N THR A 148 -1.62 -2.28 -15.55
CA THR A 148 -2.83 -1.46 -15.63
C THR A 148 -2.55 -0.01 -15.30
N ALA A 149 -1.77 0.29 -14.27
CA ALA A 149 -1.39 1.67 -13.93
C ALA A 149 -0.64 2.36 -15.07
N LEU A 150 0.28 1.65 -15.74
CA LEU A 150 1.00 2.17 -16.90
C LEU A 150 0.04 2.54 -18.03
N PHE A 151 -0.81 1.59 -18.47
CA PHE A 151 -1.73 1.82 -19.57
C PHE A 151 -2.82 2.86 -19.23
N MET A 152 -3.37 2.82 -18.02
CA MET A 152 -4.35 3.79 -17.57
C MET A 152 -3.79 5.22 -17.52
N GLY A 153 -2.54 5.38 -17.04
CA GLY A 153 -1.88 6.68 -17.08
C GLY A 153 -1.77 7.22 -18.50
N MET A 154 -1.35 6.38 -19.45
CA MET A 154 -1.27 6.74 -20.89
C MET A 154 -2.65 7.05 -21.48
N LEU A 155 -3.66 6.23 -21.20
CA LEU A 155 -5.03 6.43 -21.72
C LEU A 155 -5.66 7.71 -21.14
N ILE A 156 -5.52 7.96 -19.84
CA ILE A 156 -6.04 9.19 -19.23
C ILE A 156 -5.33 10.41 -19.81
N ASN A 157 -4.03 10.34 -20.05
CA ASN A 157 -3.29 11.45 -20.65
C ASN A 157 -3.70 11.73 -22.11
N ALA A 158 -4.08 10.69 -22.88
CA ALA A 158 -4.45 10.80 -24.30
C ALA A 158 -5.94 11.11 -24.50
N ILE A 159 -6.83 10.51 -23.72
CA ILE A 159 -8.28 10.52 -23.92
C ILE A 159 -9.00 11.35 -22.86
N GLY A 160 -8.49 11.33 -21.60
CA GLY A 160 -9.07 12.05 -20.47
C GLY A 160 -9.53 11.14 -19.33
N TYR A 161 -10.00 11.78 -18.27
CA TYR A 161 -10.37 11.11 -17.02
C TYR A 161 -11.59 10.16 -17.12
N GLN A 162 -12.35 10.22 -18.21
CA GLN A 162 -13.43 9.26 -18.50
C GLN A 162 -12.94 7.80 -18.59
N MET A 163 -11.63 7.59 -18.74
CA MET A 163 -11.06 6.25 -18.70
C MET A 163 -11.07 5.63 -17.29
N ILE A 164 -11.16 6.43 -16.23
CA ILE A 164 -11.25 5.93 -14.86
C ILE A 164 -12.49 5.05 -14.67
N PRO A 165 -13.74 5.54 -14.86
CA PRO A 165 -14.92 4.69 -14.68
C PRO A 165 -14.97 3.55 -15.69
N VAL A 166 -14.49 3.74 -16.92
CA VAL A 166 -14.47 2.68 -17.95
C VAL A 166 -13.58 1.52 -17.52
N GLY A 167 -12.33 1.78 -17.14
CA GLY A 167 -11.41 0.75 -16.67
C GLY A 167 -11.88 0.11 -15.36
N THR A 168 -12.35 0.93 -14.41
CA THR A 168 -12.91 0.45 -13.14
C THR A 168 -14.07 -0.51 -13.36
N PHE A 169 -15.03 -0.17 -14.22
CA PHE A 169 -16.19 -1.01 -14.54
C PHE A 169 -15.77 -2.31 -15.25
N PHE A 170 -14.89 -2.21 -16.23
CA PHE A 170 -14.40 -3.37 -16.97
C PHE A 170 -13.78 -4.42 -16.05
N PHE A 171 -12.83 -4.02 -15.22
CA PHE A 171 -12.17 -4.94 -14.30
C PHE A 171 -13.09 -5.38 -13.15
N ALA A 172 -14.00 -4.51 -12.70
CA ALA A 172 -14.98 -4.86 -11.67
C ALA A 172 -15.88 -6.03 -12.08
N ILE A 173 -16.40 -5.98 -13.30
CA ILE A 173 -17.25 -7.07 -13.83
C ILE A 173 -16.45 -8.37 -13.93
N LEU A 174 -15.22 -8.33 -14.45
CA LEU A 174 -14.39 -9.53 -14.59
C LEU A 174 -14.07 -10.17 -13.23
N VAL A 175 -13.78 -9.36 -12.20
CA VAL A 175 -13.58 -9.86 -10.82
C VAL A 175 -14.84 -10.54 -10.31
N LEU A 176 -16.01 -9.93 -10.47
CA LEU A 176 -17.29 -10.51 -10.04
C LEU A 176 -17.57 -11.85 -10.73
N ILE A 177 -17.39 -11.92 -12.05
CA ILE A 177 -17.59 -13.15 -12.81
C ILE A 177 -16.73 -14.27 -12.22
N ILE A 178 -15.43 -14.02 -12.01
CA ILE A 178 -14.51 -15.03 -11.47
C ILE A 178 -14.86 -15.36 -10.01
N ALA A 179 -15.19 -14.36 -9.19
CA ALA A 179 -15.58 -14.56 -7.80
C ALA A 179 -16.81 -15.46 -7.67
N PHE A 180 -17.80 -15.31 -8.57
CA PHE A 180 -18.96 -16.20 -8.60
C PHE A 180 -18.59 -17.64 -9.03
N MET A 181 -17.63 -17.80 -9.93
CA MET A 181 -17.19 -19.12 -10.44
C MET A 181 -16.32 -19.89 -9.43
N ILE A 182 -15.51 -19.21 -8.60
CA ILE A 182 -14.65 -19.87 -7.62
C ILE A 182 -15.52 -20.48 -6.51
N LYS A 183 -15.26 -21.74 -6.21
CA LYS A 183 -15.89 -22.43 -5.07
C LYS A 183 -15.24 -21.98 -3.76
N GLU A 184 -16.04 -21.79 -2.74
CA GLU A 184 -15.55 -21.51 -1.40
C GLU A 184 -15.02 -22.79 -0.75
N VAL A 185 -13.86 -22.66 -0.08
CA VAL A 185 -13.28 -23.75 0.72
C VAL A 185 -13.78 -23.58 2.16
N PRO A 186 -14.26 -24.65 2.80
CA PRO A 186 -14.72 -24.60 4.19
C PRO A 186 -13.65 -24.03 5.14
N PHE A 187 -14.12 -23.29 6.14
CA PHE A 187 -13.25 -22.82 7.21
C PHE A 187 -12.88 -24.01 8.12
N GLU A 188 -11.60 -24.34 8.19
CA GLU A 188 -11.13 -25.23 9.25
C GLU A 188 -11.33 -24.54 10.60
N ASN A 189 -11.75 -25.29 11.61
CA ASN A 189 -11.78 -24.79 12.99
C ASN A 189 -10.34 -24.65 13.50
N VAL A 190 -9.70 -23.52 13.13
CA VAL A 190 -8.42 -23.15 13.73
C VAL A 190 -8.73 -22.67 15.13
N VAL A 191 -8.32 -23.45 16.12
CA VAL A 191 -8.27 -22.97 17.52
C VAL A 191 -7.28 -21.82 17.52
N ILE A 192 -7.79 -20.59 17.53
CA ILE A 192 -6.97 -19.41 17.77
C ILE A 192 -6.52 -19.54 19.23
N HIS A 193 -5.30 -20.00 19.42
CA HIS A 193 -4.66 -19.88 20.72
C HIS A 193 -4.45 -18.36 20.91
N SER A 194 -5.40 -17.73 21.57
CA SER A 194 -5.24 -16.39 22.11
C SER A 194 -4.13 -16.48 23.17
N GLY A 195 -2.90 -16.30 22.71
CA GLY A 195 -1.76 -16.23 23.60
C GLY A 195 -1.95 -15.06 24.55
N SER A 196 -1.70 -15.28 25.84
CA SER A 196 -1.84 -14.31 26.92
C SER A 196 -0.75 -13.22 26.94
N GLY A 197 -0.07 -12.96 25.82
CA GLY A 197 0.93 -11.90 25.71
C GLY A 197 0.29 -10.51 25.61
N SER A 198 0.77 -9.55 26.38
CA SER A 198 0.34 -8.16 26.29
C SER A 198 1.09 -7.43 25.18
N VAL A 199 0.40 -6.55 24.44
CA VAL A 199 1.06 -5.62 23.49
C VAL A 199 2.16 -4.79 24.17
N LYS A 200 2.01 -4.53 25.48
CA LYS A 200 3.03 -3.82 26.28
C LYS A 200 4.36 -4.57 26.32
N ASP A 201 4.36 -5.90 26.24
CA ASP A 201 5.58 -6.70 26.27
C ASP A 201 6.44 -6.44 25.03
N LEU A 202 5.83 -6.10 23.90
CA LEU A 202 6.53 -5.72 22.66
C LEU A 202 7.35 -4.45 22.84
N LEU A 203 6.90 -3.51 23.68
CA LEU A 203 7.58 -2.24 23.91
C LEU A 203 8.91 -2.42 24.67
N HIS A 204 9.11 -3.54 25.33
CA HIS A 204 10.35 -3.86 26.07
C HIS A 204 11.39 -4.57 25.18
N ILE A 205 11.02 -4.99 23.95
CA ILE A 205 11.95 -5.62 23.03
C ILE A 205 12.72 -4.55 22.24
N GLY A 206 13.93 -4.22 22.68
CA GLY A 206 14.69 -3.09 22.15
C GLY A 206 15.00 -3.16 20.66
N SER A 207 15.19 -4.35 20.06
CA SER A 207 15.38 -4.53 18.61
C SER A 207 14.09 -4.26 17.82
N PHE A 208 12.95 -4.70 18.36
CA PHE A 208 11.63 -4.46 17.77
C PHE A 208 11.25 -2.97 17.83
N MET A 209 11.43 -2.34 19.01
CA MET A 209 11.14 -0.91 19.17
C MET A 209 12.02 -0.03 18.27
N PHE A 210 13.31 -0.34 18.17
CA PHE A 210 14.20 0.38 17.25
C PHE A 210 13.71 0.28 15.79
N MET A 211 13.36 -0.92 15.34
CA MET A 211 12.77 -1.14 14.02
C MET A 211 11.48 -0.33 13.85
N LEU A 212 10.58 -0.39 14.85
CA LEU A 212 9.28 0.28 14.80
C LEU A 212 9.40 1.80 14.63
N VAL A 213 10.31 2.41 15.41
CA VAL A 213 10.62 3.85 15.30
C VAL A 213 11.21 4.20 13.94
N THR A 214 12.17 3.41 13.47
CA THR A 214 12.82 3.64 12.16
C THR A 214 11.81 3.55 11.01
N VAL A 215 10.92 2.56 11.06
CA VAL A 215 9.87 2.33 10.06
C VAL A 215 8.82 3.44 10.11
N PHE A 216 8.45 3.91 11.30
CA PHE A 216 7.52 5.03 11.47
C PHE A 216 8.05 6.32 10.83
N PHE A 217 9.30 6.71 11.11
CA PHE A 217 9.90 7.89 10.49
C PHE A 217 10.03 7.74 8.96
N THR A 218 10.32 6.54 8.49
CA THR A 218 10.36 6.24 7.04
C THR A 218 8.98 6.42 6.41
N GLY A 219 7.94 5.88 7.02
CA GLY A 219 6.56 6.05 6.57
C GLY A 219 6.11 7.52 6.62
N LEU A 220 6.45 8.24 7.70
CA LEU A 220 6.12 9.64 7.88
C LEU A 220 6.73 10.53 6.79
N ALA A 221 7.95 10.25 6.38
CA ALA A 221 8.63 10.99 5.32
C ALA A 221 8.08 10.67 3.93
N ILE A 222 7.81 9.38 3.64
CA ILE A 222 7.48 8.95 2.27
C ILE A 222 5.99 9.05 1.94
N ALA A 223 5.09 9.00 2.91
CA ALA A 223 3.64 9.00 2.68
C ALA A 223 3.14 10.21 1.88
N PRO A 224 3.56 11.46 2.15
CA PRO A 224 3.18 12.62 1.35
C PRO A 224 3.63 12.52 -0.10
N VAL A 225 4.88 12.09 -0.31
CA VAL A 225 5.46 11.96 -1.66
C VAL A 225 4.71 10.93 -2.48
N ASN A 226 4.34 9.79 -1.88
CA ASN A 226 3.63 8.73 -2.60
C ASN A 226 2.16 9.08 -2.87
N ASN A 227 1.46 9.67 -1.91
CA ASN A 227 0.02 9.92 -2.03
C ASN A 227 -0.32 11.22 -2.78
N LEU A 228 0.56 12.23 -2.73
CA LEU A 228 0.39 13.51 -3.43
C LEU A 228 1.34 13.63 -4.64
N LYS A 229 1.81 12.52 -5.16
CA LYS A 229 2.84 12.44 -6.21
C LYS A 229 2.46 13.22 -7.47
N ILE A 230 1.19 13.20 -7.88
CA ILE A 230 0.76 13.96 -9.06
C ILE A 230 0.95 15.46 -8.89
N VAL A 231 0.75 16.00 -7.69
CA VAL A 231 0.98 17.43 -7.40
C VAL A 231 2.47 17.76 -7.59
N ILE A 232 3.33 16.87 -7.06
CA ILE A 232 4.79 17.02 -7.18
C ILE A 232 5.23 16.88 -8.63
N LEU A 233 4.73 15.89 -9.38
CA LEU A 233 5.06 15.69 -10.80
C LEU A 233 4.66 16.89 -11.64
N LYS A 234 3.44 17.42 -11.45
CA LYS A 234 2.95 18.59 -12.18
C LYS A 234 3.80 19.84 -11.90
N SER A 235 4.36 20.00 -10.69
CA SER A 235 5.20 21.16 -10.34
C SER A 235 6.52 21.24 -11.13
N VAL A 236 6.92 20.15 -11.81
CA VAL A 236 8.13 20.07 -12.64
C VAL A 236 7.83 19.68 -14.10
N GLY A 237 6.59 19.93 -14.55
CA GLY A 237 6.16 19.66 -15.94
C GLY A 237 5.77 18.23 -16.22
N GLY A 238 5.53 17.42 -15.20
CA GLY A 238 5.01 16.05 -15.34
C GLY A 238 3.51 16.01 -15.61
N ASN A 239 3.01 14.85 -16.04
CA ASN A 239 1.62 14.60 -16.36
C ASN A 239 1.13 13.25 -15.81
N VAL A 240 -0.15 12.93 -16.05
CA VAL A 240 -0.78 11.70 -15.58
C VAL A 240 -0.19 10.45 -16.24
N GLY A 241 0.28 10.55 -17.48
CA GLY A 241 0.99 9.46 -18.16
C GLY A 241 2.27 9.06 -17.42
N LEU A 242 3.05 10.06 -16.98
CA LEU A 242 4.26 9.82 -16.17
C LEU A 242 3.95 9.25 -14.78
N LEU A 243 2.78 9.55 -14.18
CA LEU A 243 2.34 8.90 -12.95
C LEU A 243 2.13 7.40 -13.16
N GLY A 244 1.59 6.98 -14.30
CA GLY A 244 1.46 5.57 -14.68
C GLY A 244 2.83 4.88 -14.83
N VAL A 245 3.77 5.54 -15.49
CA VAL A 245 5.17 5.06 -15.63
C VAL A 245 5.83 4.93 -14.26
N ASP A 246 5.68 5.93 -13.40
CA ASP A 246 6.20 5.95 -12.03
C ASP A 246 5.68 4.75 -11.21
N SER A 247 4.37 4.51 -11.26
CA SER A 247 3.74 3.38 -10.57
C SER A 247 4.24 2.03 -11.09
N PHE A 248 4.38 1.88 -12.40
CA PHE A 248 4.91 0.66 -13.02
C PHE A 248 6.34 0.37 -12.56
N LEU A 249 7.23 1.36 -12.70
CA LEU A 249 8.64 1.22 -12.31
C LEU A 249 8.78 0.94 -10.81
N GLY A 250 7.98 1.61 -9.98
CA GLY A 250 7.96 1.40 -8.54
C GLY A 250 7.68 -0.05 -8.18
N VAL A 251 6.60 -0.63 -8.74
CA VAL A 251 6.23 -2.03 -8.48
C VAL A 251 7.30 -3.01 -8.99
N MET A 252 7.90 -2.75 -10.17
CA MET A 252 8.96 -3.59 -10.71
C MET A 252 10.20 -3.61 -9.81
N VAL A 253 10.64 -2.45 -9.34
CA VAL A 253 11.79 -2.33 -8.42
C VAL A 253 11.48 -3.00 -7.08
N GLN A 254 10.30 -2.76 -6.52
CA GLN A 254 9.85 -3.41 -5.29
C GLN A 254 9.89 -4.93 -5.40
N ALA A 255 9.32 -5.48 -6.48
CA ALA A 255 9.29 -6.92 -6.73
C ALA A 255 10.71 -7.50 -6.86
N LEU A 256 11.60 -6.81 -7.58
CA LEU A 256 13.00 -7.21 -7.72
C LEU A 256 13.70 -7.32 -6.36
N PHE A 257 13.58 -6.28 -5.51
CA PHE A 257 14.25 -6.26 -4.21
C PHE A 257 13.65 -7.27 -3.23
N ILE A 258 12.35 -7.53 -3.27
CA ILE A 258 11.73 -8.63 -2.52
C ILE A 258 12.27 -9.98 -3.02
N PHE A 259 12.39 -10.17 -4.33
CA PHE A 259 12.89 -11.42 -4.92
C PHE A 259 14.33 -11.72 -4.49
N ILE A 260 15.22 -10.72 -4.52
CA ILE A 260 16.63 -10.88 -4.10
C ILE A 260 16.81 -10.82 -2.57
N SER A 261 15.75 -10.67 -1.80
CA SER A 261 15.80 -10.50 -0.33
C SER A 261 16.53 -11.64 0.40
N GLY A 262 16.50 -12.86 -0.16
CA GLY A 262 17.28 -13.99 0.35
C GLY A 262 18.79 -13.70 0.39
N ASN A 263 19.32 -12.99 -0.59
CA ASN A 263 20.73 -12.58 -0.63
C ASN A 263 21.02 -11.43 0.35
N LEU A 264 20.03 -10.58 0.62
CA LEU A 264 20.14 -9.49 1.58
C LEU A 264 20.34 -9.97 3.03
N LYS A 265 19.98 -11.21 3.34
CA LYS A 265 20.24 -11.82 4.67
C LYS A 265 21.72 -11.89 5.02
N LYS A 266 22.62 -11.86 4.03
CA LYS A 266 24.09 -11.79 4.25
C LYS A 266 24.52 -10.44 4.83
N ILE A 267 23.71 -9.39 4.69
CA ILE A 267 23.97 -8.05 5.22
C ILE A 267 23.41 -7.99 6.65
N PRO A 268 24.16 -7.52 7.64
CA PRO A 268 23.68 -7.39 9.02
C PRO A 268 22.38 -6.58 9.11
N THR A 269 21.46 -7.00 9.95
CA THR A 269 20.11 -6.44 10.07
C THR A 269 20.08 -4.92 10.27
N TYR A 270 20.97 -4.37 11.11
CA TYR A 270 21.04 -2.92 11.33
C TYR A 270 21.61 -2.14 10.14
N VAL A 271 22.48 -2.78 9.35
CA VAL A 271 22.96 -2.19 8.08
C VAL A 271 21.82 -2.15 7.06
N ARG A 272 20.97 -3.16 7.00
CA ARG A 272 19.78 -3.15 6.13
C ARG A 272 18.78 -2.04 6.55
N LEU A 273 18.57 -1.83 7.85
CA LEU A 273 17.75 -0.71 8.34
C LEU A 273 18.38 0.65 7.97
N PHE A 274 19.69 0.77 8.07
CA PHE A 274 20.38 1.98 7.61
C PHE A 274 20.25 2.19 6.09
N LEU A 275 20.45 1.15 5.27
CA LEU A 275 20.27 1.25 3.82
C LEU A 275 18.84 1.65 3.44
N MET A 276 17.83 1.11 4.14
CA MET A 276 16.44 1.49 4.00
C MET A 276 16.24 3.00 4.25
N THR A 277 16.74 3.52 5.37
CA THR A 277 16.61 4.95 5.70
C THR A 277 17.39 5.83 4.74
N LEU A 278 18.58 5.42 4.34
CA LEU A 278 19.45 6.15 3.40
C LEU A 278 18.78 6.27 2.01
N THR A 279 18.18 5.19 1.50
CA THR A 279 17.50 5.23 0.19
C THR A 279 16.28 6.13 0.19
N VAL A 280 15.51 6.20 1.30
CA VAL A 280 14.42 7.18 1.42
C VAL A 280 14.97 8.59 1.57
N PHE A 281 16.06 8.80 2.29
CA PHE A 281 16.72 10.12 2.36
C PHE A 281 17.17 10.61 0.97
N ILE A 282 17.75 9.73 0.15
CA ILE A 282 18.09 10.02 -1.24
C ILE A 282 16.84 10.36 -2.05
N THR A 283 15.74 9.62 -1.86
CA THR A 283 14.43 9.93 -2.47
C THR A 283 13.98 11.34 -2.13
N MET A 284 14.05 11.73 -0.85
CA MET A 284 13.66 13.07 -0.42
C MET A 284 14.51 14.15 -1.10
N GLY A 285 15.82 13.94 -1.21
CA GLY A 285 16.73 14.84 -1.92
C GLY A 285 16.38 14.95 -3.42
N LEU A 286 16.19 13.83 -4.09
CA LEU A 286 15.82 13.82 -5.52
C LEU A 286 14.49 14.54 -5.78
N VAL A 287 13.49 14.35 -4.92
CA VAL A 287 12.19 15.01 -5.06
C VAL A 287 12.25 16.48 -4.69
N ALA A 288 12.93 16.86 -3.60
CA ALA A 288 13.05 18.24 -3.13
C ALA A 288 13.75 19.15 -4.16
N PHE A 289 14.79 18.63 -4.80
CA PHE A 289 15.61 19.36 -5.79
C PHE A 289 15.27 18.98 -7.24
N ALA A 290 14.14 18.34 -7.48
CA ALA A 290 13.74 17.93 -8.82
C ALA A 290 13.60 19.14 -9.76
N VAL A 291 14.23 19.07 -10.92
CA VAL A 291 14.12 20.05 -12.01
C VAL A 291 13.32 19.52 -13.19
N ASN A 292 13.06 18.21 -13.21
CA ASN A 292 12.26 17.55 -14.22
C ASN A 292 11.57 16.31 -13.63
N PRO A 293 10.52 15.76 -14.29
CA PRO A 293 9.75 14.62 -13.78
C PRO A 293 10.59 13.35 -13.58
N TRP A 294 11.63 13.13 -14.35
CA TRP A 294 12.47 11.93 -14.27
C TRP A 294 13.25 11.81 -12.96
N MET A 295 13.61 12.95 -12.35
CA MET A 295 14.22 12.94 -11.02
C MET A 295 13.24 12.42 -9.95
N ILE A 296 11.95 12.72 -10.09
CA ILE A 296 10.91 12.21 -9.18
C ILE A 296 10.74 10.71 -9.38
N ILE A 297 10.69 10.25 -10.65
CA ILE A 297 10.62 8.82 -10.99
C ILE A 297 11.86 8.07 -10.48
N LEU A 298 13.06 8.66 -10.60
CA LEU A 298 14.26 8.09 -10.00
C LEU A 298 14.13 8.01 -8.46
N GLY A 299 13.54 9.01 -7.82
CA GLY A 299 13.19 8.95 -6.40
C GLY A 299 12.28 7.76 -6.06
N THR A 300 11.30 7.46 -6.92
CA THR A 300 10.42 6.28 -6.77
C THR A 300 11.20 4.97 -6.84
N VAL A 301 12.24 4.87 -7.68
CA VAL A 301 13.13 3.70 -7.71
C VAL A 301 13.79 3.50 -6.34
N PHE A 302 14.37 4.55 -5.76
CA PHE A 302 15.02 4.46 -4.43
C PHE A 302 14.02 4.18 -3.31
N SER A 303 12.83 4.76 -3.33
CA SER A 303 11.81 4.51 -2.31
C SER A 303 11.27 3.07 -2.35
N ASN A 304 11.09 2.50 -3.54
CA ASN A 304 10.65 1.11 -3.68
C ASN A 304 11.77 0.10 -3.41
N MET A 305 13.03 0.45 -3.67
CA MET A 305 14.19 -0.28 -3.18
C MET A 305 14.19 -0.32 -1.64
N SER A 306 13.94 0.83 -0.99
CA SER A 306 13.79 0.90 0.47
C SER A 306 12.73 -0.07 0.98
N TYR A 307 11.53 -0.06 0.39
CA TYR A 307 10.43 -0.94 0.78
C TYR A 307 10.78 -2.42 0.58
N GLY A 308 11.44 -2.76 -0.53
CA GLY A 308 11.90 -4.12 -0.82
C GLY A 308 12.95 -4.64 0.15
N ILE A 309 13.78 -3.76 0.76
CA ILE A 309 14.72 -4.10 1.84
C ILE A 309 13.98 -4.16 3.18
N MET A 310 13.05 -3.23 3.42
CA MET A 310 12.31 -3.07 4.67
C MET A 310 11.48 -4.29 5.02
N LEU A 311 10.61 -4.72 4.11
CA LEU A 311 9.62 -5.76 4.38
C LEU A 311 10.24 -7.07 4.86
N PRO A 312 11.24 -7.67 4.19
CA PRO A 312 11.90 -8.88 4.68
C PRO A 312 12.65 -8.66 5.99
N THR A 313 13.25 -7.47 6.18
CA THR A 313 14.00 -7.13 7.41
C THR A 313 13.08 -7.02 8.62
N GLN A 314 11.90 -6.41 8.47
CA GLN A 314 10.88 -6.39 9.51
C GLN A 314 10.44 -7.80 9.92
N ARG A 315 10.12 -8.64 8.92
CA ARG A 315 9.70 -10.02 9.18
C ARG A 315 10.78 -10.79 9.95
N GLU A 316 12.05 -10.66 9.56
CA GLU A 316 13.17 -11.32 10.24
C GLU A 316 13.34 -10.83 11.68
N ILE A 317 13.24 -9.52 11.95
CA ILE A 317 13.36 -8.99 13.31
C ILE A 317 12.24 -9.52 14.21
N VAL A 318 11.01 -9.55 13.71
CA VAL A 318 9.86 -10.09 14.45
C VAL A 318 10.06 -11.58 14.72
N GLU A 319 10.42 -12.37 13.70
CA GLU A 319 10.61 -13.82 13.85
C GLU A 319 11.73 -14.19 14.82
N ALA A 320 12.80 -13.40 14.86
CA ALA A 320 13.97 -13.67 15.68
C ALA A 320 13.84 -13.18 17.14
N ASN A 321 13.06 -12.13 17.40
CA ASN A 321 13.09 -11.45 18.72
C ASN A 321 11.76 -11.46 19.46
N VAL A 322 10.64 -11.73 18.78
CA VAL A 322 9.30 -11.64 19.38
C VAL A 322 8.80 -13.04 19.76
N PRO A 323 8.24 -13.22 20.98
CA PRO A 323 7.61 -14.47 21.38
C PRO A 323 6.55 -14.94 20.39
N SER A 324 6.44 -16.26 20.19
CA SER A 324 5.52 -16.88 19.20
C SER A 324 4.06 -16.42 19.36
N THR A 325 3.62 -16.18 20.61
CA THR A 325 2.27 -15.71 20.94
C THR A 325 1.96 -14.28 20.47
N LEU A 326 2.99 -13.46 20.22
CA LEU A 326 2.86 -12.04 19.86
C LEU A 326 3.32 -11.72 18.44
N LYS A 327 3.84 -12.69 17.66
CA LYS A 327 4.38 -12.44 16.31
C LYS A 327 3.36 -11.81 15.36
N ASN A 328 2.16 -12.33 15.32
CA ASN A 328 1.11 -11.76 14.46
C ASN A 328 0.78 -10.31 14.82
N THR A 329 0.68 -10.02 16.13
CA THR A 329 0.46 -8.66 16.63
C THR A 329 1.63 -7.73 16.26
N ALA A 330 2.87 -8.22 16.39
CA ALA A 330 4.07 -7.46 16.05
C ALA A 330 4.17 -7.17 14.54
N HIS A 331 3.82 -8.14 13.69
CA HIS A 331 3.73 -7.92 12.25
C HIS A 331 2.68 -6.86 11.90
N SER A 332 1.46 -7.00 12.42
CA SER A 332 0.38 -6.03 12.18
C SER A 332 0.74 -4.64 12.70
N LEU A 333 1.38 -4.54 13.86
CA LEU A 333 1.81 -3.25 14.43
C LEU A 333 2.88 -2.59 13.57
N SER A 334 3.87 -3.34 13.06
CA SER A 334 4.92 -2.79 12.21
C SER A 334 4.37 -2.32 10.85
N ASP A 335 3.45 -3.07 10.25
CA ASP A 335 2.79 -2.68 9.01
C ASP A 335 1.91 -1.43 9.21
N ALA A 336 1.17 -1.35 10.33
CA ALA A 336 0.36 -0.19 10.68
C ALA A 336 1.21 1.06 10.95
N MET A 337 2.36 0.91 11.62
CA MET A 337 3.28 2.03 11.89
C MET A 337 3.85 2.62 10.61
N TYR A 338 4.22 1.78 9.62
CA TYR A 338 4.70 2.25 8.33
C TYR A 338 3.61 2.88 7.47
N GLY A 339 2.45 2.23 7.36
CA GLY A 339 1.38 2.62 6.42
C GLY A 339 0.36 3.56 7.06
N SER A 340 -0.38 3.08 8.07
CA SER A 340 -1.56 3.79 8.57
C SER A 340 -1.20 4.95 9.49
N PHE A 341 -0.48 4.70 10.59
CA PHE A 341 -0.20 5.74 11.58
C PHE A 341 0.69 6.86 11.03
N SER A 342 1.77 6.50 10.34
CA SER A 342 2.64 7.48 9.72
C SER A 342 1.92 8.24 8.60
N GLY A 343 1.12 7.55 7.79
CA GLY A 343 0.37 8.14 6.69
C GLY A 343 -0.72 9.11 7.17
N ILE A 344 -1.50 8.73 8.18
CA ILE A 344 -2.52 9.62 8.77
C ILE A 344 -1.85 10.91 9.27
N LEU A 345 -0.78 10.78 10.06
CA LEU A 345 -0.08 11.93 10.60
C LEU A 345 0.55 12.79 9.50
N ALA A 346 1.24 12.17 8.54
CA ALA A 346 1.90 12.90 7.46
C ALA A 346 0.91 13.64 6.56
N LEU A 347 -0.16 12.98 6.15
CA LEU A 347 -1.15 13.57 5.25
C LEU A 347 -2.02 14.62 5.93
N SER A 348 -2.16 14.61 7.25
CA SER A 348 -2.95 15.62 7.97
C SER A 348 -2.42 17.06 7.81
N TYR A 349 -1.13 17.22 7.52
CA TYR A 349 -0.51 18.55 7.33
C TYR A 349 0.04 18.77 5.90
N SER A 350 0.23 17.72 5.12
CA SER A 350 1.02 17.81 3.87
C SER A 350 0.41 18.72 2.82
N GLY A 351 -0.91 18.72 2.66
CA GLY A 351 -1.56 19.60 1.70
C GLY A 351 -1.39 21.08 2.06
N PHE A 352 -1.52 21.43 3.35
CA PHE A 352 -1.28 22.79 3.83
C PHE A 352 0.17 23.25 3.60
N VAL A 353 1.12 22.34 3.84
CA VAL A 353 2.54 22.61 3.59
C VAL A 353 2.80 22.83 2.09
N MET A 354 2.17 22.02 1.21
CA MET A 354 2.26 22.19 -0.23
C MET A 354 1.66 23.53 -0.70
N ASP A 355 0.50 23.92 -0.17
CA ASP A 355 -0.18 25.15 -0.54
C ASP A 355 0.60 26.40 -0.07
N ALA A 356 1.22 26.32 1.12
CA ALA A 356 1.99 27.44 1.68
C ALA A 356 3.40 27.58 1.09
N PHE A 357 4.11 26.48 0.81
CA PHE A 357 5.54 26.46 0.49
C PHE A 357 5.85 25.78 -0.85
N GLY A 358 4.82 25.37 -1.61
CA GLY A 358 4.95 24.70 -2.91
C GLY A 358 5.03 23.18 -2.80
N ALA A 359 4.72 22.51 -3.91
CA ALA A 359 4.51 21.06 -3.96
C ALA A 359 5.67 20.20 -3.44
N ARG A 360 6.93 20.65 -3.57
CA ARG A 360 8.12 19.90 -3.18
C ARG A 360 8.54 20.08 -1.73
N SER A 361 7.93 21.02 -1.00
CA SER A 361 8.25 21.31 0.41
C SER A 361 8.05 20.11 1.33
N VAL A 362 7.09 19.22 1.03
CA VAL A 362 6.88 17.97 1.79
C VAL A 362 8.08 17.04 1.69
N ALA A 363 8.81 17.04 0.56
CA ALA A 363 10.03 16.26 0.44
C ALA A 363 11.20 16.91 1.23
N MET A 364 11.27 18.23 1.33
CA MET A 364 12.23 18.91 2.20
C MET A 364 11.99 18.57 3.68
N LEU A 365 10.73 18.62 4.11
CA LEU A 365 10.34 18.22 5.46
C LEU A 365 10.61 16.73 5.70
N GLY A 366 10.25 15.86 4.74
CA GLY A 366 10.57 14.44 4.78
C GLY A 366 12.08 14.17 4.88
N GLY A 367 12.91 14.96 4.17
CA GLY A 367 14.36 14.92 4.28
C GLY A 367 14.88 15.22 5.68
N ALA A 368 14.34 16.27 6.32
CA ALA A 368 14.67 16.62 7.70
C ALA A 368 14.29 15.49 8.68
N ILE A 369 13.11 14.86 8.50
CA ILE A 369 12.68 13.70 9.27
C ILE A 369 13.65 12.51 9.06
N MET A 370 14.06 12.27 7.81
CA MET A 370 14.95 11.17 7.49
C MET A 370 16.38 11.33 8.03
N ILE A 371 16.86 12.56 8.24
CA ILE A 371 18.14 12.78 8.93
C ILE A 371 18.11 12.13 10.32
N ILE A 372 17.01 12.27 11.06
CA ILE A 372 16.84 11.65 12.38
C ILE A 372 16.92 10.11 12.25
N ALA A 373 16.19 9.52 11.31
CA ALA A 373 16.17 8.07 11.12
C ALA A 373 17.54 7.51 10.67
N VAL A 374 18.25 8.23 9.79
CA VAL A 374 19.60 7.88 9.33
C VAL A 374 20.60 7.91 10.47
N VAL A 375 20.60 9.00 11.26
CA VAL A 375 21.51 9.14 12.43
C VAL A 375 21.22 8.07 13.46
N LEU A 376 19.95 7.79 13.80
CA LEU A 376 19.56 6.72 14.70
C LEU A 376 20.08 5.36 14.20
N SER A 377 19.96 5.08 12.93
CA SER A 377 20.44 3.82 12.34
C SER A 377 21.95 3.68 12.38
N LEU A 378 22.70 4.77 12.13
CA LEU A 378 24.16 4.81 12.22
C LEU A 378 24.65 4.58 13.65
N THR A 379 24.05 5.22 14.66
CA THR A 379 24.45 5.05 16.07
C THR A 379 24.27 3.60 16.52
N LYS A 380 23.29 2.87 15.99
CA LYS A 380 23.04 1.46 16.32
C LYS A 380 24.08 0.54 15.69
N ILE A 381 24.58 0.87 14.48
CA ILE A 381 25.67 0.15 13.83
C ILE A 381 27.00 0.36 14.60
N ALA A 382 27.28 1.60 15.00
CA ALA A 382 28.50 1.96 15.72
C ALA A 382 28.60 1.27 17.10
N LYS A 383 27.48 1.11 17.81
CA LYS A 383 27.45 0.45 19.15
C LYS A 383 27.58 -1.07 19.08
N LYS A 384 27.52 -1.69 17.92
CA LYS A 384 27.62 -3.14 17.74
C LYS A 384 28.99 -3.60 17.18
N LYS A 385 29.88 -2.64 16.87
CA LYS A 385 31.32 -2.85 16.67
C LYS A 385 32.04 -2.74 17.99
#